data_e49532c73d096b476dc63e5815e5b4fd
#
_entry.id   e49532c73d096b476dc63e5815e5b4fd
#
_cell.length_a   1.000
_cell.length_b   1.000
_cell.length_c   1.000
_cell.angle_alpha   90.00
_cell.angle_beta   90.00
_cell.angle_gamma   90.00
#
_symmetry.space_group_name_H-M   'P 1'
#
loop_
_entity.id
_entity.type
_entity.pdbx_description
1 polymer ?
#
loop_
_entity_poly.entity_id
_entity_poly.type
_entity_poly.pdbx_seq_one_letter_code
_entity_poly.pdbx_strand_id
1 'polypeptide(L)'
;METVTFVDGFGRAVQVKKDGVVTSASKGNSAKDENVMIVSGRNVYDAFGRVAKAFYPTTEGTGSKSTFSKSFDNVSPTVTVYDVLDRATSVTLPDNSTTTTAYTVDNSSHTLVTTVTDALHNVQATHTNGSGKTVKTIQKSGPDGEITTSFEYDGIQRLVRVTDTEGNVTTSTYDMGDRRTEVNHPASGITSFTYDALGNVLTKQTANLAKEGKSITYDYDYHRLTGINYPDHPENNVKYYYGGRNASQNRIGRLMLREDGTGAIEYFYGKMGEVTKTRRTLIVPNQAIATYVTQWTYDSHNRLLEMIYPDEEKVTYSYNLGGQLEKVRGYKSYGYDYVNRIGYDKFEQRTYLKYCNGAETFYTYEPARRRLQNLTVNAGGKSIMDNAYTYDAVSNVLSVANKAALPESGKAGGQMAHAYTYDALYRLASASGTYAGADSKTASYRLEMGYDNMHRIVSKKQHLTQQGVQFDGTLHVGYDLAYTYGKTEGKKFQLAEVKDENYRTEENPDSVAKVDNNHTYTYDANGNLVYVNTGRIKQDGALDSTAAERKLRWDEENRLTASDDNVWLSPIFGCTRPCSSYACHGAHWHEKS
;
A
#
# COMPACT_ATOMS: atom_id res chain seq x y z
N MET A 1 24.16 -2.71 20.06
CA MET A 1 23.07 -1.75 20.41
C MET A 1 22.69 -1.95 21.86
N GLU A 2 22.79 -0.92 22.66
CA GLU A 2 22.45 -0.95 24.08
C GLU A 2 21.24 -0.02 24.32
N THR A 3 20.35 -0.42 25.23
CA THR A 3 19.18 0.38 25.62
C THR A 3 19.12 0.45 27.14
N VAL A 4 18.97 1.67 27.69
CA VAL A 4 18.84 1.94 29.12
C VAL A 4 17.52 2.66 29.37
N THR A 5 16.68 2.10 30.24
CA THR A 5 15.40 2.67 30.62
C THR A 5 15.47 3.22 32.03
N PHE A 6 15.12 4.50 32.21
CA PHE A 6 14.97 5.13 33.51
C PHE A 6 13.49 5.09 33.91
N VAL A 7 13.24 4.66 35.14
CA VAL A 7 11.88 4.60 35.72
C VAL A 7 11.78 5.50 36.92
N ASP A 8 10.58 6.03 37.18
CA ASP A 8 10.28 6.80 38.40
C ASP A 8 9.94 5.87 39.58
N GLY A 9 9.63 6.46 40.74
CA GLY A 9 9.24 5.74 41.95
C GLY A 9 7.95 4.91 41.83
N PHE A 10 7.15 5.10 40.77
CA PHE A 10 5.95 4.33 40.45
C PHE A 10 6.20 3.26 39.36
N GLY A 11 7.44 3.08 38.92
CA GLY A 11 7.79 2.13 37.88
C GLY A 11 7.46 2.59 36.45
N ARG A 12 7.07 3.86 36.25
CA ARG A 12 6.79 4.39 34.92
C ARG A 12 8.07 4.76 34.19
N ALA A 13 8.19 4.42 32.92
CA ALA A 13 9.31 4.82 32.09
C ALA A 13 9.28 6.34 31.84
N VAL A 14 10.25 7.06 32.36
CA VAL A 14 10.38 8.52 32.21
C VAL A 14 11.44 8.94 31.20
N GLN A 15 12.28 8.00 30.78
CA GLN A 15 13.30 8.19 29.77
C GLN A 15 13.82 6.86 29.25
N VAL A 16 14.10 6.78 27.97
CA VAL A 16 14.79 5.66 27.35
C VAL A 16 15.98 6.21 26.56
N LYS A 17 17.16 5.66 26.81
CA LYS A 17 18.38 5.93 26.04
C LYS A 17 18.75 4.71 25.22
N LYS A 18 19.00 4.92 23.94
CA LYS A 18 19.34 3.87 22.97
C LYS A 18 20.57 4.32 22.18
N ASP A 19 21.50 3.41 21.93
CA ASP A 19 22.57 3.63 20.97
C ASP A 19 22.00 4.05 19.62
N GLY A 20 22.61 5.04 18.99
CA GLY A 20 22.23 5.54 17.68
C GLY A 20 23.38 6.18 16.92
N VAL A 21 23.17 6.38 15.64
CA VAL A 21 24.07 7.17 14.79
C VAL A 21 23.24 8.26 14.14
N VAL A 22 23.67 9.51 14.30
CA VAL A 22 23.06 10.65 13.63
C VAL A 22 23.99 11.11 12.51
N THR A 23 23.45 11.18 11.30
CA THR A 23 24.19 11.64 10.12
C THR A 23 23.78 13.06 9.77
N SER A 24 24.75 13.98 9.80
CA SER A 24 24.61 15.31 9.22
C SER A 24 25.14 15.30 7.79
N ALA A 25 24.29 15.68 6.84
CA ALA A 25 24.64 15.77 5.45
C ALA A 25 23.95 16.96 4.78
N SER A 26 24.66 17.66 3.91
CA SER A 26 24.11 18.74 3.10
C SER A 26 24.81 18.80 1.76
N LYS A 27 24.15 19.37 0.77
CA LYS A 27 24.71 19.54 -0.58
C LYS A 27 26.08 20.23 -0.52
N GLY A 28 27.09 19.62 -1.12
CA GLY A 28 28.45 20.14 -1.19
C GLY A 28 29.32 19.84 0.03
N ASN A 29 28.78 19.23 1.09
CA ASN A 29 29.54 18.82 2.28
C ASN A 29 29.56 17.29 2.41
N SER A 30 30.68 16.75 2.86
CA SER A 30 30.78 15.33 3.17
C SER A 30 29.82 14.97 4.31
N ALA A 31 29.10 13.90 4.16
CA ALA A 31 28.25 13.36 5.24
C ALA A 31 29.13 12.94 6.44
N LYS A 32 28.72 13.35 7.65
CA LYS A 32 29.40 13.03 8.93
C LYS A 32 28.46 12.24 9.82
N ASP A 33 28.96 11.16 10.38
CA ASP A 33 28.26 10.35 11.38
C ASP A 33 28.76 10.69 12.77
N GLU A 34 27.84 10.73 13.70
CA GLU A 34 28.10 10.89 15.11
C GLU A 34 27.42 9.77 15.88
N ASN A 35 28.20 9.01 16.66
CA ASN A 35 27.69 8.02 17.58
C ASN A 35 27.10 8.71 18.80
N VAL A 36 25.84 8.47 19.09
CA VAL A 36 25.09 9.16 20.14
C VAL A 36 24.23 8.18 20.95
N MET A 37 23.80 8.63 22.13
CA MET A 37 22.62 8.09 22.79
C MET A 37 21.41 8.90 22.31
N ILE A 38 20.45 8.25 21.67
CA ILE A 38 19.14 8.83 21.38
C ILE A 38 18.31 8.75 22.67
N VAL A 39 17.90 9.89 23.17
CA VAL A 39 17.16 10.05 24.43
C VAL A 39 15.69 10.31 24.10
N SER A 40 14.84 9.31 24.33
CA SER A 40 13.40 9.35 24.04
C SER A 40 12.56 9.16 25.31
N GLY A 41 11.22 9.16 25.17
CA GLY A 41 10.30 8.96 26.29
C GLY A 41 10.27 10.11 27.28
N ARG A 42 10.70 11.31 26.87
CA ARG A 42 10.67 12.51 27.73
C ARG A 42 9.23 13.01 27.84
N ASN A 43 8.52 12.50 28.84
CA ASN A 43 7.12 12.80 29.11
C ASN A 43 6.97 13.64 30.38
N VAL A 44 5.97 14.52 30.36
CA VAL A 44 5.48 15.20 31.57
C VAL A 44 4.12 14.64 31.90
N TYR A 45 3.97 14.18 33.12
CA TYR A 45 2.75 13.60 33.62
C TYR A 45 1.90 14.63 34.38
N ASP A 46 0.59 14.50 34.33
CA ASP A 46 -0.32 15.26 35.19
C ASP A 46 -0.39 14.67 36.61
N ALA A 47 -1.21 15.28 37.47
CA ALA A 47 -1.38 14.84 38.85
C ALA A 47 -1.96 13.41 39.00
N PHE A 48 -2.62 12.89 37.95
CA PHE A 48 -3.18 11.54 37.91
C PHE A 48 -2.25 10.51 37.26
N GLY A 49 -1.04 10.95 36.86
CA GLY A 49 -0.05 10.07 36.25
C GLY A 49 -0.25 9.79 34.75
N ARG A 50 -1.08 10.60 34.07
CA ARG A 50 -1.30 10.51 32.61
C ARG A 50 -0.31 11.38 31.88
N VAL A 51 0.09 11.02 30.66
CA VAL A 51 1.04 11.80 29.85
C VAL A 51 0.36 13.08 29.33
N ALA A 52 0.61 14.22 29.98
CA ALA A 52 0.08 15.50 29.55
C ALA A 52 0.91 16.15 28.43
N LYS A 53 2.23 15.91 28.41
CA LYS A 53 3.12 16.40 27.34
C LYS A 53 4.15 15.34 26.97
N ALA A 54 4.31 15.10 25.66
CA ALA A 54 5.30 14.21 25.09
C ALA A 54 6.25 15.00 24.19
N PHE A 55 7.55 15.00 24.51
CA PHE A 55 8.58 15.71 23.77
C PHE A 55 9.29 14.81 22.78
N TYR A 56 9.81 15.39 21.73
CA TYR A 56 10.65 14.70 20.76
C TYR A 56 11.98 14.22 21.37
N PRO A 57 12.62 13.19 20.78
CA PRO A 57 13.91 12.72 21.27
C PRO A 57 15.00 13.79 21.14
N THR A 58 15.98 13.75 22.06
CA THR A 58 17.22 14.50 21.98
C THR A 58 18.39 13.55 21.78
N THR A 59 19.59 14.09 21.59
CA THR A 59 20.82 13.29 21.47
C THR A 59 21.83 13.74 22.53
N GLU A 60 22.60 12.77 23.02
CA GLU A 60 23.74 13.01 23.95
C GLU A 60 24.92 12.12 23.54
N GLY A 61 26.12 12.45 24.04
CA GLY A 61 27.28 11.59 23.82
C GLY A 61 27.12 10.19 24.41
N THR A 62 27.73 9.19 23.80
CA THR A 62 27.63 7.77 24.20
C THR A 62 28.04 7.48 25.65
N GLY A 63 28.90 8.33 26.24
CA GLY A 63 29.31 8.24 27.65
C GLY A 63 28.20 8.56 28.67
N SER A 64 27.09 9.14 28.26
CA SER A 64 25.98 9.59 29.14
C SER A 64 24.92 8.51 29.40
N LYS A 65 25.10 7.26 28.94
CA LYS A 65 24.08 6.21 28.94
C LYS A 65 23.44 5.93 30.30
N SER A 66 24.22 5.97 31.38
CA SER A 66 23.75 5.69 32.74
C SER A 66 23.32 6.94 33.53
N THR A 67 23.38 8.11 32.92
CA THR A 67 23.02 9.40 33.56
C THR A 67 21.67 9.87 33.06
N PHE A 68 20.74 10.22 33.94
CA PHE A 68 19.44 10.76 33.55
C PHE A 68 19.60 12.13 32.86
N SER A 69 19.03 12.27 31.63
CA SER A 69 19.01 13.56 30.93
C SER A 69 17.92 14.47 31.48
N LYS A 70 18.27 15.72 31.75
CA LYS A 70 17.32 16.77 32.17
C LYS A 70 16.81 17.61 30.99
N SER A 71 17.40 17.45 29.81
CA SER A 71 17.07 18.23 28.61
C SER A 71 15.78 17.78 27.94
N PHE A 72 15.09 18.72 27.33
CA PHE A 72 13.96 18.49 26.44
C PHE A 72 14.31 19.03 25.04
N ASP A 73 13.62 18.50 24.04
CA ASP A 73 13.72 19.03 22.68
C ASP A 73 13.13 20.45 22.61
N ASN A 74 13.66 21.28 21.73
CA ASN A 74 13.23 22.67 21.56
C ASN A 74 11.89 22.77 20.77
N VAL A 75 11.48 21.73 20.11
CA VAL A 75 10.19 21.67 19.42
C VAL A 75 9.08 21.52 20.46
N SER A 76 7.98 22.23 20.29
CA SER A 76 6.81 22.12 21.17
C SER A 76 6.39 20.67 21.34
N PRO A 77 5.99 20.23 22.55
CA PRO A 77 5.55 18.85 22.75
C PRO A 77 4.17 18.61 22.14
N THR A 78 3.84 17.35 21.93
CA THR A 78 2.44 16.94 21.80
C THR A 78 1.77 17.11 23.17
N VAL A 79 0.63 17.80 23.23
CA VAL A 79 -0.12 18.07 24.45
C VAL A 79 -1.44 17.28 24.40
N THR A 80 -1.71 16.50 25.45
CA THR A 80 -2.97 15.75 25.59
C THR A 80 -3.74 16.24 26.80
N VAL A 81 -5.02 16.52 26.62
CA VAL A 81 -5.96 16.89 27.68
C VAL A 81 -6.92 15.72 27.89
N TYR A 82 -7.24 15.44 29.16
CA TYR A 82 -8.08 14.31 29.54
C TYR A 82 -9.31 14.76 30.33
N ASP A 83 -10.37 13.96 30.26
CA ASP A 83 -11.52 14.09 31.14
C ASP A 83 -11.32 13.33 32.49
N VAL A 84 -12.35 13.34 33.32
CA VAL A 84 -12.33 12.68 34.63
C VAL A 84 -12.35 11.15 34.56
N LEU A 85 -12.61 10.58 33.38
CA LEU A 85 -12.62 9.14 33.13
C LEU A 85 -11.34 8.69 32.38
N ASP A 86 -10.29 9.50 32.43
CA ASP A 86 -8.97 9.26 31.78
C ASP A 86 -9.03 9.14 30.26
N ARG A 87 -10.09 9.66 29.61
CA ARG A 87 -10.22 9.66 28.17
C ARG A 87 -9.64 10.96 27.59
N ALA A 88 -8.85 10.84 26.51
CA ALA A 88 -8.30 12.03 25.84
C ALA A 88 -9.43 12.84 25.18
N THR A 89 -9.57 14.12 25.53
CA THR A 89 -10.53 15.06 24.94
C THR A 89 -9.92 15.99 23.93
N SER A 90 -8.59 16.20 23.98
CA SER A 90 -7.87 17.01 23.00
C SER A 90 -6.43 16.53 22.87
N VAL A 91 -5.93 16.50 21.66
CA VAL A 91 -4.53 16.24 21.33
C VAL A 91 -4.05 17.37 20.41
N THR A 92 -3.10 18.19 20.91
CA THR A 92 -2.46 19.26 20.14
C THR A 92 -1.05 18.83 19.75
N LEU A 93 -0.75 18.85 18.48
CA LEU A 93 0.54 18.46 17.92
C LEU A 93 1.54 19.64 17.93
N PRO A 94 2.83 19.40 17.71
CA PRO A 94 3.86 20.44 17.76
C PRO A 94 3.66 21.63 16.79
N ASP A 95 2.88 21.49 15.73
CA ASP A 95 2.51 22.56 14.80
C ASP A 95 1.22 23.29 15.20
N ASN A 96 0.70 23.05 16.40
CA ASN A 96 -0.55 23.56 16.95
C ASN A 96 -1.82 23.02 16.28
N SER A 97 -1.70 22.05 15.37
CA SER A 97 -2.89 21.35 14.88
C SER A 97 -3.51 20.52 16.00
N THR A 98 -4.83 20.61 16.14
CA THR A 98 -5.56 20.01 17.28
C THR A 98 -6.66 19.08 16.78
N THR A 99 -6.71 17.89 17.37
CA THR A 99 -7.82 16.95 17.25
C THR A 99 -8.58 16.95 18.58
N THR A 100 -9.90 17.09 18.54
CA THR A 100 -10.77 17.02 19.72
C THR A 100 -11.65 15.79 19.69
N THR A 101 -11.92 15.23 20.87
CA THR A 101 -12.81 14.07 21.04
C THR A 101 -13.87 14.39 22.08
N ALA A 102 -15.13 14.30 21.68
CA ALA A 102 -16.28 14.45 22.58
C ALA A 102 -16.91 13.08 22.84
N TYR A 103 -17.31 12.85 24.08
CA TYR A 103 -17.98 11.63 24.52
C TYR A 103 -19.38 11.99 25.03
N THR A 104 -20.40 11.49 24.37
CA THR A 104 -21.81 11.75 24.70
C THR A 104 -22.58 10.44 24.72
N VAL A 105 -23.81 10.49 25.22
CA VAL A 105 -24.74 9.34 25.19
C VAL A 105 -25.91 9.72 24.29
N ASP A 106 -26.17 8.86 23.30
CA ASP A 106 -27.43 8.93 22.56
C ASP A 106 -28.48 8.09 23.28
N ASN A 107 -29.40 8.79 23.96
CA ASN A 107 -30.46 8.17 24.72
C ASN A 107 -31.50 7.45 23.86
N SER A 108 -31.63 7.81 22.59
CA SER A 108 -32.58 7.18 21.67
C SER A 108 -32.11 5.79 21.21
N SER A 109 -30.83 5.65 20.96
CA SER A 109 -30.19 4.38 20.56
C SER A 109 -29.53 3.64 21.73
N HIS A 110 -29.50 4.22 22.94
CA HIS A 110 -28.79 3.70 24.12
C HIS A 110 -27.32 3.39 23.84
N THR A 111 -26.64 4.27 23.12
CA THR A 111 -25.24 4.11 22.73
C THR A 111 -24.37 5.20 23.31
N LEU A 112 -23.11 4.86 23.61
CA LEU A 112 -22.05 5.83 23.81
C LEU A 112 -21.58 6.34 22.44
N VAL A 113 -21.58 7.65 22.26
CA VAL A 113 -21.13 8.31 21.03
C VAL A 113 -19.78 8.96 21.26
N THR A 114 -18.79 8.52 20.51
CA THR A 114 -17.46 9.15 20.45
C THR A 114 -17.37 9.97 19.18
N THR A 115 -17.28 11.28 19.29
CA THR A 115 -17.17 12.22 18.16
C THR A 115 -15.76 12.77 18.10
N VAL A 116 -15.06 12.53 17.02
CA VAL A 116 -13.72 13.05 16.75
C VAL A 116 -13.82 14.17 15.71
N THR A 117 -13.26 15.33 16.05
CA THR A 117 -13.09 16.46 15.11
C THR A 117 -11.60 16.70 14.91
N ASP A 118 -11.15 16.59 13.68
CA ASP A 118 -9.75 16.77 13.34
C ASP A 118 -9.34 18.25 13.14
N ALA A 119 -8.07 18.47 12.78
CA ALA A 119 -7.51 19.80 12.63
C ALA A 119 -8.04 20.60 11.42
N LEU A 120 -8.76 19.95 10.50
CA LEU A 120 -9.49 20.59 9.39
C LEU A 120 -11.00 20.68 9.65
N HIS A 121 -11.42 20.39 10.90
CA HIS A 121 -12.82 20.40 11.35
C HIS A 121 -13.70 19.33 10.69
N ASN A 122 -13.13 18.27 10.11
CA ASN A 122 -13.89 17.11 9.67
C ASN A 122 -14.32 16.26 10.88
N VAL A 123 -15.55 15.76 10.84
CA VAL A 123 -16.18 15.11 11.97
C VAL A 123 -16.48 13.64 11.66
N GLN A 124 -16.08 12.77 12.56
CA GLN A 124 -16.43 11.35 12.56
C GLN A 124 -17.06 10.98 13.91
N ALA A 125 -18.20 10.28 13.88
CA ALA A 125 -18.85 9.77 15.08
C ALA A 125 -18.94 8.24 15.05
N THR A 126 -18.70 7.62 16.21
CA THR A 126 -18.81 6.18 16.43
C THR A 126 -19.78 5.92 17.58
N HIS A 127 -20.81 5.14 17.31
CA HIS A 127 -21.78 4.69 18.31
C HIS A 127 -21.39 3.30 18.80
N THR A 128 -21.29 3.15 20.10
CA THR A 128 -20.89 1.90 20.77
C THR A 128 -22.00 1.47 21.74
N ASN A 129 -22.41 0.21 21.66
CA ASN A 129 -23.43 -0.34 22.58
C ASN A 129 -22.87 -0.64 23.99
N GLY A 130 -23.72 -1.06 24.91
CA GLY A 130 -23.33 -1.39 26.27
C GLY A 130 -22.34 -2.55 26.43
N SER A 131 -22.15 -3.37 25.39
CA SER A 131 -21.14 -4.44 25.32
C SER A 131 -19.81 -3.99 24.69
N GLY A 132 -19.65 -2.69 24.39
CA GLY A 132 -18.44 -2.15 23.79
C GLY A 132 -18.29 -2.41 22.29
N LYS A 133 -19.37 -2.85 21.60
CA LYS A 133 -19.35 -3.08 20.14
C LYS A 133 -19.80 -1.84 19.38
N THR A 134 -19.10 -1.52 18.30
CA THR A 134 -19.52 -0.45 17.37
C THR A 134 -20.77 -0.88 16.64
N VAL A 135 -21.87 -0.14 16.80
CA VAL A 135 -23.16 -0.40 16.13
C VAL A 135 -23.44 0.56 14.98
N LYS A 136 -22.76 1.71 14.95
CA LYS A 136 -22.91 2.68 13.88
C LYS A 136 -21.66 3.56 13.77
N THR A 137 -21.25 3.86 12.56
CA THR A 137 -20.26 4.91 12.27
C THR A 137 -20.89 5.95 11.36
N ILE A 138 -20.55 7.22 11.58
CA ILE A 138 -21.00 8.36 10.77
C ILE A 138 -19.78 9.18 10.39
N GLN A 139 -19.59 9.42 9.10
CA GLN A 139 -18.61 10.35 8.55
C GLN A 139 -19.35 11.49 7.88
N LYS A 140 -19.00 12.73 8.19
CA LYS A 140 -19.60 13.89 7.54
C LYS A 140 -18.82 14.23 6.28
N SER A 141 -19.47 14.16 5.12
CA SER A 141 -18.89 14.45 3.82
C SER A 141 -19.06 15.92 3.37
N GLY A 142 -18.95 16.86 4.30
CA GLY A 142 -19.17 18.29 4.03
C GLY A 142 -20.66 18.60 3.77
N PRO A 143 -20.98 19.43 2.77
CA PRO A 143 -22.36 19.81 2.46
C PRO A 143 -23.20 18.67 1.87
N ASP A 144 -22.58 17.58 1.42
CA ASP A 144 -23.24 16.49 0.69
C ASP A 144 -23.88 15.43 1.61
N GLY A 145 -23.77 15.59 2.93
CA GLY A 145 -24.48 14.75 3.88
C GLY A 145 -23.60 13.87 4.77
N GLU A 146 -24.16 12.80 5.26
CA GLU A 146 -23.53 11.86 6.19
C GLU A 146 -23.39 10.48 5.54
N ILE A 147 -22.21 9.89 5.64
CA ILE A 147 -21.97 8.49 5.29
C ILE A 147 -22.14 7.65 6.56
N THR A 148 -23.12 6.80 6.56
CA THR A 148 -23.47 5.97 7.72
C THR A 148 -23.25 4.49 7.40
N THR A 149 -22.58 3.77 8.31
CA THR A 149 -22.51 2.31 8.28
C THR A 149 -23.04 1.78 9.60
N SER A 150 -23.99 0.83 9.55
CA SER A 150 -24.60 0.19 10.71
C SER A 150 -24.16 -1.26 10.84
N PHE A 151 -24.03 -1.72 12.09
CA PHE A 151 -23.57 -3.05 12.44
C PHE A 151 -24.56 -3.70 13.42
N GLU A 152 -24.99 -4.94 13.13
CA GLU A 152 -25.87 -5.72 13.99
C GLU A 152 -25.14 -6.98 14.47
N TYR A 153 -25.38 -7.31 15.72
CA TYR A 153 -24.75 -8.45 16.39
C TYR A 153 -25.83 -9.41 16.93
N ASP A 154 -25.49 -10.67 16.96
CA ASP A 154 -26.35 -11.68 17.62
C ASP A 154 -26.22 -11.64 19.15
N GLY A 155 -26.95 -12.53 19.83
CA GLY A 155 -27.00 -12.57 21.29
C GLY A 155 -25.67 -12.89 21.98
N ILE A 156 -24.68 -13.43 21.26
CA ILE A 156 -23.33 -13.71 21.75
C ILE A 156 -22.28 -12.77 21.14
N GLN A 157 -22.72 -11.64 20.57
CA GLN A 157 -21.90 -10.54 20.09
C GLN A 157 -21.08 -10.84 18.82
N ARG A 158 -21.53 -11.75 17.96
CA ARG A 158 -20.95 -11.97 16.62
C ARG A 158 -21.61 -11.04 15.61
N LEU A 159 -20.84 -10.48 14.68
CA LEU A 159 -21.33 -9.57 13.65
C LEU A 159 -22.14 -10.33 12.59
N VAL A 160 -23.44 -10.15 12.57
CA VAL A 160 -24.35 -10.86 11.66
C VAL A 160 -24.80 -10.01 10.46
N ARG A 161 -24.74 -8.68 10.59
CA ARG A 161 -25.19 -7.78 9.52
C ARG A 161 -24.40 -6.49 9.49
N VAL A 162 -24.04 -6.05 8.30
CA VAL A 162 -23.50 -4.71 8.01
C VAL A 162 -24.38 -4.07 6.95
N THR A 163 -24.85 -2.85 7.23
CA THR A 163 -25.62 -2.05 6.29
C THR A 163 -24.88 -0.76 5.98
N ASP A 164 -24.59 -0.49 4.72
CA ASP A 164 -23.92 0.72 4.28
C ASP A 164 -24.90 1.90 4.10
N THR A 165 -24.36 3.06 3.71
CA THR A 165 -25.12 4.30 3.58
C THR A 165 -26.21 4.26 2.47
N GLU A 166 -26.08 3.36 1.48
CA GLU A 166 -27.06 3.16 0.41
C GLU A 166 -28.01 1.98 0.69
N GLY A 167 -27.94 1.41 1.90
CA GLY A 167 -28.78 0.31 2.32
C GLY A 167 -28.38 -1.05 1.78
N ASN A 168 -27.16 -1.20 1.23
CA ASN A 168 -26.66 -2.52 0.85
C ASN A 168 -26.34 -3.32 2.12
N VAL A 169 -26.75 -4.58 2.12
CA VAL A 169 -26.65 -5.46 3.28
C VAL A 169 -25.70 -6.60 3.02
N THR A 170 -24.68 -6.73 3.88
CA THR A 170 -23.84 -7.92 3.97
C THR A 170 -24.23 -8.69 5.22
N THR A 171 -24.53 -9.99 5.09
CA THR A 171 -24.86 -10.87 6.23
C THR A 171 -23.82 -11.96 6.44
N SER A 172 -23.68 -12.40 7.68
CA SER A 172 -22.84 -13.53 8.07
C SER A 172 -23.62 -14.48 8.97
N THR A 173 -23.44 -15.79 8.75
CA THR A 173 -23.96 -16.84 9.62
C THR A 173 -22.81 -17.62 10.28
N TYR A 174 -23.09 -18.22 11.43
CA TYR A 174 -22.09 -18.90 12.24
C TYR A 174 -22.63 -20.24 12.76
N ASP A 175 -21.76 -21.19 12.97
CA ASP A 175 -22.09 -22.43 13.66
C ASP A 175 -22.03 -22.28 15.20
N MET A 176 -22.30 -23.38 15.88
CA MET A 176 -22.25 -23.43 17.36
C MET A 176 -20.83 -23.33 17.92
N GLY A 177 -19.81 -23.53 17.09
CA GLY A 177 -18.39 -23.39 17.43
C GLY A 177 -17.84 -21.98 17.16
N ASP A 178 -18.72 -20.98 16.91
CA ASP A 178 -18.35 -19.58 16.61
C ASP A 178 -17.57 -19.41 15.30
N ARG A 179 -17.71 -20.37 14.38
CA ARG A 179 -17.03 -20.34 13.07
C ARG A 179 -18.01 -19.83 12.01
N ARG A 180 -17.57 -18.90 11.16
CA ARG A 180 -18.41 -18.29 10.12
C ARG A 180 -18.66 -19.29 9.00
N THR A 181 -19.91 -19.74 8.87
CA THR A 181 -20.32 -20.72 7.85
C THR A 181 -20.72 -20.08 6.52
N GLU A 182 -21.16 -18.84 6.53
CA GLU A 182 -21.58 -18.15 5.31
C GLU A 182 -21.35 -16.64 5.43
N VAL A 183 -20.99 -16.04 4.30
CA VAL A 183 -21.06 -14.60 4.05
C VAL A 183 -21.87 -14.38 2.79
N ASN A 184 -22.93 -13.59 2.89
CA ASN A 184 -23.67 -13.11 1.73
C ASN A 184 -23.38 -11.64 1.50
N HIS A 185 -22.66 -11.34 0.42
CA HIS A 185 -22.28 -9.98 0.04
C HIS A 185 -23.01 -9.58 -1.26
N PRO A 186 -23.62 -8.39 -1.34
CA PRO A 186 -24.47 -8.01 -2.46
C PRO A 186 -23.78 -8.03 -3.83
N ALA A 187 -22.47 -7.81 -3.90
CA ALA A 187 -21.74 -7.79 -5.17
C ALA A 187 -21.07 -9.11 -5.54
N SER A 188 -20.68 -9.93 -4.56
CA SER A 188 -19.95 -11.19 -4.78
C SER A 188 -20.77 -12.44 -4.43
N GLY A 189 -22.04 -12.27 -4.07
CA GLY A 189 -22.92 -13.37 -3.71
C GLY A 189 -22.52 -14.10 -2.43
N ILE A 190 -22.94 -15.35 -2.32
CA ILE A 190 -22.72 -16.18 -1.15
C ILE A 190 -21.36 -16.88 -1.25
N THR A 191 -20.59 -16.79 -0.17
CA THR A 191 -19.43 -17.67 0.06
C THR A 191 -19.69 -18.49 1.32
N SER A 192 -19.65 -19.82 1.21
CA SER A 192 -19.89 -20.74 2.32
C SER A 192 -18.64 -21.55 2.68
N PHE A 193 -18.58 -21.98 3.94
CA PHE A 193 -17.46 -22.73 4.52
C PHE A 193 -17.97 -23.90 5.35
N THR A 194 -17.25 -25.02 5.31
CA THR A 194 -17.43 -26.12 6.24
C THR A 194 -16.14 -26.35 7.03
N TYR A 195 -16.26 -26.95 8.21
CA TYR A 195 -15.16 -27.09 9.13
C TYR A 195 -15.09 -28.52 9.69
N ASP A 196 -13.89 -28.97 10.05
CA ASP A 196 -13.71 -30.17 10.85
C ASP A 196 -13.96 -29.90 12.35
N ALA A 197 -13.85 -30.94 13.18
CA ALA A 197 -14.02 -30.82 14.63
C ALA A 197 -12.94 -29.97 15.30
N LEU A 198 -11.79 -29.79 14.66
CA LEU A 198 -10.67 -28.98 15.16
C LEU A 198 -10.77 -27.50 14.76
N GLY A 199 -11.77 -27.15 13.90
CA GLY A 199 -11.97 -25.79 13.41
C GLY A 199 -11.19 -25.46 12.14
N ASN A 200 -10.57 -26.42 11.48
CA ASN A 200 -9.96 -26.19 10.19
C ASN A 200 -11.04 -26.11 9.10
N VAL A 201 -10.86 -25.23 8.10
CA VAL A 201 -11.76 -25.10 6.96
C VAL A 201 -11.61 -26.31 6.05
N LEU A 202 -12.65 -27.11 5.91
CA LEU A 202 -12.65 -28.27 4.98
C LEU A 202 -13.03 -27.89 3.56
N THR A 203 -14.01 -27.00 3.41
CA THR A 203 -14.45 -26.54 2.09
C THR A 203 -14.69 -25.03 2.07
N LYS A 204 -14.46 -24.44 0.90
CA LYS A 204 -14.88 -23.07 0.56
C LYS A 204 -15.63 -23.12 -0.76
N GLN A 205 -16.85 -22.59 -0.77
CA GLN A 205 -17.67 -22.53 -1.97
C GLN A 205 -18.03 -21.07 -2.26
N THR A 206 -17.60 -20.54 -3.37
CA THR A 206 -17.94 -19.20 -3.86
C THR A 206 -19.23 -19.25 -4.69
N ALA A 207 -19.82 -18.08 -5.00
CA ALA A 207 -21.04 -18.03 -5.79
C ALA A 207 -20.90 -18.64 -7.19
N ASN A 208 -19.72 -18.56 -7.82
CA ASN A 208 -19.46 -19.25 -9.09
C ASN A 208 -19.44 -20.77 -8.92
N LEU A 209 -18.71 -21.28 -7.94
CA LEU A 209 -18.61 -22.71 -7.67
C LEU A 209 -19.96 -23.31 -7.25
N ALA A 210 -20.78 -22.54 -6.52
CA ALA A 210 -22.12 -22.98 -6.11
C ALA A 210 -23.05 -23.28 -7.30
N LYS A 211 -22.93 -22.54 -8.40
CA LYS A 211 -23.71 -22.80 -9.63
C LYS A 211 -23.44 -24.18 -10.21
N GLU A 212 -22.27 -24.72 -9.98
CA GLU A 212 -21.83 -26.03 -10.50
C GLU A 212 -21.81 -27.11 -9.41
N GLY A 213 -22.22 -26.79 -8.18
CA GLY A 213 -22.17 -27.70 -7.05
C GLY A 213 -20.75 -28.10 -6.62
N LYS A 214 -19.75 -27.27 -6.92
CA LYS A 214 -18.33 -27.50 -6.64
C LYS A 214 -17.84 -26.72 -5.44
N SER A 215 -16.72 -27.13 -4.85
CA SER A 215 -16.05 -26.43 -3.76
C SER A 215 -14.54 -26.62 -3.85
N ILE A 216 -13.79 -25.64 -3.39
CA ILE A 216 -12.36 -25.82 -3.06
C ILE A 216 -12.32 -26.67 -1.79
N THR A 217 -11.45 -27.68 -1.74
CA THR A 217 -11.27 -28.52 -0.56
C THR A 217 -9.87 -28.38 0.02
N TYR A 218 -9.78 -28.55 1.33
CA TYR A 218 -8.55 -28.41 2.10
C TYR A 218 -8.28 -29.67 2.90
N ASP A 219 -7.06 -30.18 2.80
CA ASP A 219 -6.59 -31.36 3.52
C ASP A 219 -5.67 -30.96 4.67
N TYR A 220 -5.79 -31.66 5.81
CA TYR A 220 -5.00 -31.34 7.00
C TYR A 220 -4.38 -32.58 7.65
N ASP A 221 -3.23 -32.39 8.29
CA ASP A 221 -2.67 -33.24 9.30
C ASP A 221 -2.78 -32.50 10.64
N TYR A 222 -3.82 -32.81 11.42
CA TYR A 222 -4.30 -32.02 12.57
C TYR A 222 -4.64 -30.57 12.16
N HIS A 223 -3.80 -29.60 12.51
CA HIS A 223 -3.95 -28.18 12.15
C HIS A 223 -3.02 -27.76 11.00
N ARG A 224 -2.20 -28.67 10.49
CA ARG A 224 -1.28 -28.35 9.40
C ARG A 224 -1.94 -28.58 8.06
N LEU A 225 -2.10 -27.54 7.28
CA LEU A 225 -2.61 -27.64 5.92
C LEU A 225 -1.66 -28.48 5.06
N THR A 226 -2.15 -29.58 4.50
CA THR A 226 -1.36 -30.51 3.65
C THR A 226 -1.75 -30.42 2.18
N GLY A 227 -2.96 -29.95 1.86
CA GLY A 227 -3.44 -29.82 0.48
C GLY A 227 -4.48 -28.75 0.31
N ILE A 228 -4.51 -28.18 -0.90
CA ILE A 228 -5.62 -27.35 -1.42
C ILE A 228 -5.95 -27.93 -2.79
N ASN A 229 -7.20 -28.32 -2.98
CA ASN A 229 -7.66 -28.92 -4.23
C ASN A 229 -8.68 -28.00 -4.91
N TYR A 230 -8.40 -27.65 -6.15
CA TYR A 230 -9.22 -26.79 -6.99
C TYR A 230 -10.06 -27.64 -7.96
N PRO A 231 -11.40 -27.54 -7.95
CA PRO A 231 -12.25 -28.43 -8.74
C PRO A 231 -12.21 -28.17 -10.25
N ASP A 232 -11.94 -26.93 -10.69
CA ASP A 232 -11.91 -26.56 -12.10
C ASP A 232 -10.50 -26.55 -12.69
N HIS A 233 -9.50 -26.35 -11.83
CA HIS A 233 -8.09 -26.26 -12.20
C HIS A 233 -7.23 -27.19 -11.32
N PRO A 234 -7.43 -28.53 -11.38
CA PRO A 234 -6.68 -29.48 -10.54
C PRO A 234 -5.17 -29.43 -10.79
N GLU A 235 -4.73 -28.91 -11.94
CA GLU A 235 -3.32 -28.63 -12.22
C GLU A 235 -2.73 -27.57 -11.28
N ASN A 236 -3.56 -26.73 -10.66
CA ASN A 236 -3.16 -25.70 -9.70
C ASN A 236 -3.22 -26.17 -8.24
N ASN A 237 -3.56 -27.43 -7.99
CA ASN A 237 -3.58 -27.97 -6.64
C ASN A 237 -2.26 -27.73 -5.93
N VAL A 238 -2.35 -27.43 -4.63
CA VAL A 238 -1.20 -27.14 -3.80
C VAL A 238 -1.00 -28.25 -2.79
N LYS A 239 0.24 -28.72 -2.62
CA LYS A 239 0.62 -29.70 -1.60
C LYS A 239 1.69 -29.14 -0.70
N TYR A 240 1.54 -29.40 0.59
CA TYR A 240 2.47 -28.95 1.63
C TYR A 240 3.04 -30.17 2.35
N TYR A 241 4.35 -30.25 2.42
CA TYR A 241 5.08 -31.33 3.10
C TYR A 241 5.86 -30.76 4.28
N TYR A 242 5.68 -31.36 5.43
CA TYR A 242 6.34 -30.94 6.66
C TYR A 242 7.45 -31.92 7.05
N GLY A 243 8.51 -31.42 7.65
CA GLY A 243 9.63 -32.23 8.08
C GLY A 243 9.24 -33.21 9.19
N GLY A 244 9.46 -34.49 8.96
CA GLY A 244 9.27 -35.54 9.95
C GLY A 244 10.36 -35.50 11.04
N ARG A 245 10.29 -36.44 12.03
CA ARG A 245 11.19 -36.49 13.20
C ARG A 245 12.69 -36.57 12.86
N ASN A 246 13.03 -37.09 11.68
CA ASN A 246 14.42 -37.25 11.22
C ASN A 246 14.84 -36.20 10.18
N ALA A 247 14.01 -35.16 9.94
CA ALA A 247 14.31 -34.12 8.95
C ALA A 247 15.56 -33.32 9.40
N SER A 248 16.53 -33.23 8.50
CA SER A 248 17.75 -32.43 8.69
C SER A 248 17.50 -30.94 8.52
N GLN A 249 18.50 -30.12 8.83
CA GLN A 249 18.49 -28.65 8.55
C GLN A 249 17.33 -27.91 9.20
N ASN A 250 17.06 -28.23 10.47
CA ASN A 250 16.05 -27.61 11.32
C ASN A 250 14.63 -27.62 10.72
N ARG A 251 14.32 -28.59 9.85
CA ARG A 251 13.01 -28.71 9.17
C ARG A 251 11.97 -29.50 9.98
N ILE A 252 12.31 -30.11 11.10
CA ILE A 252 11.38 -30.91 11.92
C ILE A 252 10.15 -30.09 12.29
N GLY A 253 8.96 -30.56 11.88
CA GLY A 253 7.68 -29.91 12.12
C GLY A 253 7.42 -28.63 11.30
N ARG A 254 8.39 -28.17 10.50
CA ARG A 254 8.27 -26.98 9.64
C ARG A 254 7.97 -27.37 8.21
N LEU A 255 7.39 -26.41 7.45
CA LEU A 255 7.16 -26.56 6.02
C LEU A 255 8.49 -26.85 5.30
N MET A 256 8.61 -28.03 4.70
CA MET A 256 9.82 -28.47 4.02
C MET A 256 9.73 -28.25 2.51
N LEU A 257 8.57 -28.53 1.93
CA LEU A 257 8.32 -28.42 0.50
C LEU A 257 6.87 -27.99 0.28
N ARG A 258 6.67 -27.08 -0.67
CA ARG A 258 5.38 -26.74 -1.26
C ARG A 258 5.42 -27.02 -2.76
N GLU A 259 4.46 -27.77 -3.26
CA GLU A 259 4.26 -28.01 -4.68
C GLU A 259 2.99 -27.32 -5.16
N ASP A 260 3.01 -26.76 -6.34
CA ASP A 260 1.87 -26.14 -7.02
C ASP A 260 2.00 -26.29 -8.55
N GLY A 261 1.00 -25.85 -9.30
CA GLY A 261 0.99 -25.94 -10.79
C GLY A 261 2.17 -25.29 -11.49
N THR A 262 2.95 -24.44 -10.80
CA THR A 262 4.13 -23.77 -11.36
C THR A 262 5.44 -24.45 -10.97
N GLY A 263 5.39 -25.55 -10.21
CA GLY A 263 6.55 -26.32 -9.75
C GLY A 263 6.61 -26.47 -8.24
N ALA A 264 7.79 -26.29 -7.64
CA ALA A 264 7.99 -26.53 -6.22
C ALA A 264 8.91 -25.50 -5.57
N ILE A 265 8.71 -25.28 -4.27
CA ILE A 265 9.63 -24.50 -3.44
C ILE A 265 10.01 -25.30 -2.19
N GLU A 266 11.28 -25.51 -1.99
CA GLU A 266 11.86 -26.20 -0.85
C GLU A 266 12.49 -25.19 0.12
N TYR A 267 12.28 -25.40 1.43
CA TYR A 267 12.72 -24.50 2.49
C TYR A 267 13.74 -25.16 3.40
N PHE A 268 14.72 -24.37 3.82
CA PHE A 268 15.76 -24.75 4.76
C PHE A 268 15.87 -23.68 5.85
N TYR A 269 16.10 -24.11 7.10
CA TYR A 269 15.99 -23.22 8.24
C TYR A 269 17.28 -23.17 9.07
N GLY A 270 17.54 -22.02 9.66
CA GLY A 270 18.55 -21.84 10.69
C GLY A 270 18.07 -22.31 12.07
N LYS A 271 18.93 -22.13 13.06
CA LYS A 271 18.67 -22.62 14.44
C LYS A 271 17.52 -21.87 15.12
N MET A 272 17.27 -20.62 14.77
CA MET A 272 16.20 -19.78 15.31
C MET A 272 14.88 -19.93 14.53
N GLY A 273 14.89 -20.70 13.45
CA GLY A 273 13.72 -20.92 12.60
C GLY A 273 13.60 -19.99 11.40
N GLU A 274 14.56 -19.12 11.21
CA GLU A 274 14.72 -18.27 10.03
C GLU A 274 14.97 -19.12 8.78
N VAL A 275 14.45 -18.66 7.63
CA VAL A 275 14.73 -19.31 6.33
C VAL A 275 16.14 -18.91 5.90
N THR A 276 17.04 -19.91 5.81
CA THR A 276 18.43 -19.68 5.37
C THR A 276 18.69 -20.04 3.93
N LYS A 277 17.78 -20.81 3.30
CA LYS A 277 17.86 -21.18 1.89
C LYS A 277 16.49 -21.55 1.36
N THR A 278 16.21 -21.18 0.12
CA THR A 278 15.12 -21.75 -0.68
C THR A 278 15.67 -22.34 -1.97
N ARG A 279 15.02 -23.37 -2.46
CA ARG A 279 15.23 -23.92 -3.80
C ARG A 279 13.90 -23.90 -4.53
N ARG A 280 13.74 -22.98 -5.49
CA ARG A 280 12.55 -22.83 -6.31
C ARG A 280 12.77 -23.54 -7.63
N THR A 281 11.98 -24.55 -7.94
CA THR A 281 11.89 -25.17 -9.26
C THR A 281 10.69 -24.60 -9.98
N LEU A 282 10.89 -24.07 -11.17
CA LEU A 282 9.84 -23.55 -12.05
C LEU A 282 9.60 -24.49 -13.22
N ILE A 283 8.33 -24.77 -13.46
CA ILE A 283 7.83 -25.51 -14.61
C ILE A 283 7.00 -24.52 -15.44
N VAL A 284 7.54 -24.10 -16.57
CA VAL A 284 6.84 -23.22 -17.52
C VAL A 284 6.55 -24.04 -18.77
N PRO A 285 5.31 -24.06 -19.30
CA PRO A 285 4.98 -24.78 -20.53
C PRO A 285 5.94 -24.41 -21.68
N ASN A 286 6.44 -25.40 -22.39
CA ASN A 286 7.36 -25.25 -23.53
C ASN A 286 8.74 -24.61 -23.19
N GLN A 287 9.11 -24.57 -21.91
CA GLN A 287 10.44 -24.12 -21.46
C GLN A 287 11.15 -25.25 -20.70
N ALA A 288 12.47 -25.19 -20.66
CA ALA A 288 13.24 -26.09 -19.81
C ALA A 288 12.94 -25.82 -18.33
N ILE A 289 12.86 -26.89 -17.53
CA ILE A 289 12.70 -26.77 -16.07
C ILE A 289 13.90 -25.98 -15.52
N ALA A 290 13.62 -24.92 -14.78
CA ALA A 290 14.63 -24.07 -14.17
C ALA A 290 14.58 -24.19 -12.64
N THR A 291 15.76 -24.26 -12.00
CA THR A 291 15.88 -24.27 -10.56
C THR A 291 16.72 -23.10 -10.08
N TYR A 292 16.16 -22.33 -9.16
CA TYR A 292 16.77 -21.15 -8.58
C TYR A 292 17.01 -21.37 -7.08
N VAL A 293 18.25 -21.13 -6.65
CA VAL A 293 18.65 -21.24 -5.26
C VAL A 293 18.95 -19.86 -4.72
N THR A 294 18.27 -19.48 -3.63
CA THR A 294 18.56 -18.24 -2.88
C THR A 294 18.95 -18.61 -1.46
N GLN A 295 19.97 -17.96 -0.91
CA GLN A 295 20.47 -18.23 0.44
C GLN A 295 20.58 -16.95 1.24
N TRP A 296 20.41 -17.05 2.56
CA TRP A 296 20.48 -15.93 3.50
C TRP A 296 21.27 -16.30 4.75
N THR A 297 22.01 -15.33 5.28
CA THR A 297 22.60 -15.41 6.61
C THR A 297 22.15 -14.23 7.46
N TYR A 298 22.03 -14.47 8.76
CA TYR A 298 21.50 -13.49 9.71
C TYR A 298 22.44 -13.34 10.89
N ASP A 299 22.36 -12.19 11.56
CA ASP A 299 23.02 -11.98 12.85
C ASP A 299 22.17 -12.50 14.03
N SER A 300 22.68 -12.34 15.25
CA SER A 300 21.99 -12.75 16.48
C SER A 300 20.71 -11.96 16.79
N HIS A 301 20.45 -10.86 16.07
CA HIS A 301 19.23 -10.06 16.14
C HIS A 301 18.26 -10.35 15.00
N ASN A 302 18.52 -11.42 14.24
CA ASN A 302 17.76 -11.85 13.06
C ASN A 302 17.73 -10.78 11.93
N ARG A 303 18.81 -9.95 11.82
CA ARG A 303 18.98 -9.01 10.71
C ARG A 303 19.76 -9.70 9.60
N LEU A 304 19.37 -9.43 8.35
CA LEU A 304 20.00 -10.02 7.16
C LEU A 304 21.45 -9.51 7.01
N LEU A 305 22.43 -10.41 7.05
CA LEU A 305 23.85 -10.07 6.81
C LEU A 305 24.27 -10.31 5.37
N GLU A 306 23.75 -11.37 4.76
CA GLU A 306 24.15 -11.77 3.43
C GLU A 306 23.00 -12.44 2.70
N MET A 307 22.90 -12.18 1.42
CA MET A 307 22.01 -12.87 0.48
C MET A 307 22.82 -13.33 -0.73
N ILE A 308 22.63 -14.58 -1.14
CA ILE A 308 23.21 -15.13 -2.37
C ILE A 308 22.06 -15.36 -3.35
N TYR A 309 22.11 -14.69 -4.48
CA TYR A 309 21.15 -14.78 -5.57
C TYR A 309 21.34 -16.07 -6.40
N PRO A 310 20.34 -16.46 -7.21
CA PRO A 310 20.45 -17.67 -8.04
C PRO A 310 21.59 -17.65 -9.07
N ASP A 311 22.05 -16.49 -9.47
CA ASP A 311 23.18 -16.27 -10.39
C ASP A 311 24.53 -16.18 -9.66
N GLU A 312 24.54 -16.59 -8.38
CA GLU A 312 25.68 -16.61 -7.46
C GLU A 312 26.19 -15.23 -7.04
N GLU A 313 25.50 -14.16 -7.39
CA GLU A 313 25.81 -12.87 -6.82
C GLU A 313 25.55 -12.86 -5.31
N LYS A 314 26.55 -12.44 -4.56
CA LYS A 314 26.54 -12.30 -3.12
C LYS A 314 26.34 -10.83 -2.73
N VAL A 315 25.28 -10.53 -1.97
CA VAL A 315 25.01 -9.19 -1.46
C VAL A 315 25.12 -9.19 0.06
N THR A 316 25.94 -8.28 0.59
CA THR A 316 26.17 -8.12 2.03
C THR A 316 25.57 -6.82 2.55
N TYR A 317 25.07 -6.86 3.77
CA TYR A 317 24.39 -5.78 4.46
C TYR A 317 25.14 -5.41 5.71
N SER A 318 25.49 -4.15 5.88
CA SER A 318 26.17 -3.63 7.08
C SER A 318 25.22 -2.71 7.85
N TYR A 319 25.31 -2.78 9.17
CA TYR A 319 24.45 -2.03 10.07
C TYR A 319 25.27 -1.10 10.97
N ASN A 320 24.75 0.10 11.22
CA ASN A 320 25.37 1.04 12.14
C ASN A 320 25.16 0.66 13.62
N LEU A 321 25.70 1.43 14.55
CA LEU A 321 25.58 1.21 15.99
C LEU A 321 24.13 1.17 16.48
N GLY A 322 23.25 1.97 15.88
CA GLY A 322 21.80 2.01 16.14
C GLY A 322 21.01 0.82 15.55
N GLY A 323 21.67 -0.05 14.79
CA GLY A 323 21.05 -1.21 14.16
C GLY A 323 20.37 -0.92 12.83
N GLN A 324 20.52 0.27 12.26
CA GLN A 324 19.96 0.62 10.94
C GLN A 324 20.93 0.23 9.82
N LEU A 325 20.37 -0.08 8.65
CA LEU A 325 21.15 -0.41 7.45
C LEU A 325 22.03 0.77 7.04
N GLU A 326 23.33 0.55 6.95
CA GLU A 326 24.31 1.58 6.62
C GLU A 326 24.84 1.45 5.18
N LYS A 327 25.09 0.21 4.74
CA LYS A 327 25.74 -0.08 3.45
C LYS A 327 25.23 -1.38 2.86
N VAL A 328 25.17 -1.44 1.51
CA VAL A 328 24.87 -2.66 0.74
C VAL A 328 25.94 -2.86 -0.31
N ARG A 329 26.59 -4.02 -0.29
CA ARG A 329 27.70 -4.35 -1.19
C ARG A 329 27.45 -5.64 -1.92
N GLY A 330 27.61 -5.62 -3.24
CA GLY A 330 27.57 -6.78 -4.12
C GLY A 330 28.96 -7.35 -4.40
N TYR A 331 29.01 -8.63 -4.68
CA TYR A 331 30.19 -9.34 -5.15
C TYR A 331 29.79 -10.49 -6.07
N LYS A 332 30.35 -10.51 -7.26
CA LYS A 332 30.25 -11.64 -8.20
C LYS A 332 31.64 -12.00 -8.71
N SER A 333 32.14 -11.31 -9.74
CA SER A 333 33.52 -11.45 -10.21
C SER A 333 34.47 -10.46 -9.52
N TYR A 334 33.91 -9.33 -9.05
CA TYR A 334 34.58 -8.29 -8.26
C TYR A 334 33.58 -7.67 -7.29
N GLY A 335 34.07 -6.93 -6.30
CA GLY A 335 33.24 -6.26 -5.31
C GLY A 335 32.84 -4.85 -5.77
N TYR A 336 31.59 -4.49 -5.55
CA TYR A 336 31.05 -3.15 -5.81
C TYR A 336 29.97 -2.79 -4.79
N ASP A 337 29.81 -1.51 -4.55
CA ASP A 337 28.79 -1.03 -3.61
C ASP A 337 27.50 -0.74 -4.38
N TYR A 338 26.37 -1.32 -4.01
CA TYR A 338 25.05 -0.88 -4.47
C TYR A 338 24.68 0.44 -3.79
N VAL A 339 24.82 0.43 -2.49
CA VAL A 339 24.63 1.58 -1.63
C VAL A 339 25.90 1.77 -0.81
N ASN A 340 26.58 2.89 -1.05
CA ASN A 340 27.83 3.21 -0.39
C ASN A 340 27.60 3.62 1.06
N ARG A 341 26.52 4.40 1.32
CA ARG A 341 26.19 4.89 2.65
C ARG A 341 24.72 5.29 2.76
N ILE A 342 24.10 4.98 3.91
CA ILE A 342 22.80 5.50 4.33
C ILE A 342 23.00 6.22 5.67
N GLY A 343 22.44 7.43 5.79
CA GLY A 343 22.47 8.24 7.01
C GLY A 343 21.07 8.47 7.57
N TYR A 344 21.00 8.63 8.89
CA TYR A 344 19.76 8.78 9.64
C TYR A 344 19.82 9.94 10.63
N ASP A 345 18.65 10.44 11.04
CA ASP A 345 18.54 11.40 12.14
C ASP A 345 18.18 10.71 13.48
N LYS A 346 17.97 11.52 14.51
CA LYS A 346 17.56 11.06 15.86
C LYS A 346 16.16 10.42 15.90
N PHE A 347 15.35 10.54 14.85
CA PHE A 347 14.05 9.91 14.68
C PHE A 347 14.13 8.63 13.85
N GLU A 348 15.35 8.20 13.49
CA GLU A 348 15.61 7.07 12.59
C GLU A 348 15.08 7.28 11.17
N GLN A 349 14.81 8.54 10.79
CA GLN A 349 14.45 8.93 9.44
C GLN A 349 15.71 9.07 8.58
N ARG A 350 15.63 8.63 7.32
CA ARG A 350 16.76 8.71 6.39
C ARG A 350 17.04 10.16 6.05
N THR A 351 18.27 10.63 6.28
CA THR A 351 18.73 11.99 5.92
C THR A 351 19.66 12.01 4.72
N TYR A 352 20.30 10.86 4.42
CA TYR A 352 21.30 10.77 3.38
C TYR A 352 21.34 9.37 2.75
N LEU A 353 21.61 9.32 1.44
CA LEU A 353 21.83 8.08 0.72
C LEU A 353 22.84 8.34 -0.41
N LYS A 354 23.92 7.53 -0.48
CA LYS A 354 24.91 7.57 -1.54
C LYS A 354 24.94 6.25 -2.28
N TYR A 355 24.74 6.31 -3.60
CA TYR A 355 24.81 5.17 -4.49
C TYR A 355 26.21 4.93 -5.03
N CYS A 356 26.45 3.76 -5.59
CA CYS A 356 27.74 3.36 -6.19
C CYS A 356 28.16 4.23 -7.38
N ASN A 357 27.21 4.76 -8.14
CA ASN A 357 27.48 5.67 -9.27
C ASN A 357 27.82 7.11 -8.83
N GLY A 358 27.95 7.35 -7.51
CA GLY A 358 28.26 8.64 -6.94
C GLY A 358 27.06 9.57 -6.77
N ALA A 359 25.86 9.16 -7.19
CA ALA A 359 24.66 9.95 -6.92
C ALA A 359 24.34 9.99 -5.42
N GLU A 360 23.91 11.15 -4.94
CA GLU A 360 23.61 11.40 -3.54
C GLU A 360 22.19 11.92 -3.40
N THR A 361 21.44 11.38 -2.43
CA THR A 361 20.10 11.85 -2.08
C THR A 361 20.12 12.43 -0.66
N PHE A 362 19.56 13.62 -0.51
CA PHE A 362 19.40 14.33 0.76
C PHE A 362 17.91 14.44 1.09
N TYR A 363 17.58 14.18 2.34
CA TYR A 363 16.23 14.28 2.86
C TYR A 363 16.20 15.29 3.99
N THR A 364 15.29 16.24 3.95
CA THR A 364 15.03 17.16 5.06
C THR A 364 13.59 17.04 5.49
N TYR A 365 13.37 17.19 6.78
CA TYR A 365 12.06 17.05 7.40
C TYR A 365 11.67 18.32 8.12
N GLU A 366 10.40 18.70 8.08
CA GLU A 366 9.91 19.81 8.87
C GLU A 366 10.02 19.49 10.36
N PRO A 367 10.45 20.44 11.19
CA PRO A 367 10.71 20.18 12.62
C PRO A 367 9.48 19.71 13.39
N ALA A 368 8.31 20.36 13.16
CA ALA A 368 7.12 20.16 13.98
C ALA A 368 6.38 18.84 13.75
N ARG A 369 6.33 18.36 12.51
CA ARG A 369 5.56 17.15 12.15
C ARG A 369 6.42 16.04 11.59
N ARG A 370 7.69 16.27 11.37
CA ARG A 370 8.65 15.30 10.82
C ARG A 370 8.24 14.73 9.45
N ARG A 371 7.43 15.49 8.71
CA ARG A 371 7.07 15.17 7.32
C ARG A 371 8.20 15.58 6.39
N LEU A 372 8.36 14.88 5.26
CA LEU A 372 9.40 15.17 4.28
C LEU A 372 9.19 16.58 3.69
N GLN A 373 10.14 17.48 3.94
CA GLN A 373 10.08 18.86 3.44
C GLN A 373 10.77 19.00 2.09
N ASN A 374 11.97 18.40 1.96
CA ASN A 374 12.72 18.39 0.71
C ASN A 374 13.37 17.03 0.46
N LEU A 375 13.43 16.65 -0.82
CA LEU A 375 14.21 15.54 -1.33
C LEU A 375 15.05 16.03 -2.51
N THR A 376 16.38 16.05 -2.33
CA THR A 376 17.32 16.52 -3.34
C THR A 376 18.19 15.35 -3.83
N VAL A 377 18.29 15.16 -5.13
CA VAL A 377 19.20 14.17 -5.75
C VAL A 377 20.26 14.90 -6.54
N ASN A 378 21.53 14.67 -6.18
CA ASN A 378 22.69 15.18 -6.90
C ASN A 378 23.38 14.05 -7.66
N ALA A 379 23.72 14.28 -8.92
CA ALA A 379 24.54 13.39 -9.73
C ALA A 379 25.46 14.21 -10.65
N GLY A 380 26.71 13.78 -10.81
CA GLY A 380 27.69 14.47 -11.64
C GLY A 380 27.93 15.95 -11.25
N GLY A 381 27.82 16.26 -9.95
CA GLY A 381 27.99 17.63 -9.43
C GLY A 381 26.78 18.55 -9.63
N LYS A 382 25.71 18.08 -10.26
CA LYS A 382 24.46 18.84 -10.52
C LYS A 382 23.30 18.27 -9.70
N SER A 383 22.35 19.13 -9.31
CA SER A 383 21.08 18.70 -8.75
C SER A 383 20.16 18.30 -9.92
N ILE A 384 19.84 16.99 -9.99
CA ILE A 384 18.93 16.45 -11.02
C ILE A 384 17.49 16.37 -10.56
N MET A 385 17.26 16.44 -9.25
CA MET A 385 15.96 16.52 -8.61
C MET A 385 16.08 17.36 -7.34
N ASP A 386 15.14 18.24 -7.11
CA ASP A 386 15.05 19.07 -5.90
C ASP A 386 13.57 19.31 -5.56
N ASN A 387 12.95 18.27 -5.00
CA ASN A 387 11.52 18.27 -4.69
C ASN A 387 11.27 18.93 -3.33
N ALA A 388 10.41 19.94 -3.31
CA ALA A 388 9.85 20.53 -2.10
C ALA A 388 8.39 20.09 -1.94
N TYR A 389 7.99 19.78 -0.71
CA TYR A 389 6.67 19.28 -0.35
C TYR A 389 5.98 20.24 0.61
N THR A 390 4.67 20.42 0.46
CA THR A 390 3.83 21.13 1.43
C THR A 390 2.64 20.26 1.83
N TYR A 391 2.12 20.50 3.02
CA TYR A 391 1.09 19.66 3.63
C TYR A 391 0.01 20.52 4.29
N ASP A 392 -1.19 19.96 4.43
CA ASP A 392 -2.22 20.51 5.30
C ASP A 392 -2.04 20.08 6.77
N ALA A 393 -2.95 20.52 7.63
CA ALA A 393 -2.91 20.24 9.06
C ALA A 393 -3.09 18.74 9.41
N VAL A 394 -3.67 17.92 8.54
CA VAL A 394 -3.85 16.47 8.72
C VAL A 394 -2.84 15.63 7.93
N SER A 395 -1.87 16.28 7.25
CA SER A 395 -0.76 15.67 6.52
C SER A 395 -1.09 15.19 5.09
N ASN A 396 -2.16 15.65 4.48
CA ASN A 396 -2.33 15.48 3.04
C ASN A 396 -1.28 16.34 2.30
N VAL A 397 -0.74 15.82 1.21
CA VAL A 397 0.23 16.55 0.37
C VAL A 397 -0.50 17.62 -0.44
N LEU A 398 -0.23 18.89 -0.19
CA LEU A 398 -0.82 20.01 -0.95
C LEU A 398 -0.05 20.35 -2.20
N SER A 399 1.28 20.19 -2.18
CA SER A 399 2.09 20.43 -3.38
C SER A 399 3.39 19.63 -3.38
N VAL A 400 3.88 19.36 -4.58
CA VAL A 400 5.21 18.85 -4.87
C VAL A 400 5.79 19.70 -5.99
N ALA A 401 6.96 20.30 -5.77
CA ALA A 401 7.64 21.12 -6.79
C ALA A 401 9.10 20.72 -6.91
N ASN A 402 9.53 20.32 -8.10
CA ASN A 402 10.93 20.10 -8.44
C ASN A 402 11.57 21.44 -8.87
N LYS A 403 12.52 21.93 -8.06
CA LYS A 403 13.24 23.20 -8.27
C LYS A 403 14.61 23.00 -8.91
N ALA A 404 14.96 21.80 -9.37
CA ALA A 404 16.23 21.56 -10.06
C ALA A 404 16.35 22.48 -11.29
N ALA A 405 17.58 22.80 -11.68
CA ALA A 405 17.82 23.61 -12.87
C ALA A 405 17.25 22.91 -14.11
N LEU A 406 16.82 23.71 -15.09
CA LEU A 406 16.41 23.17 -16.40
C LEU A 406 17.59 22.41 -17.04
N PRO A 407 17.34 21.28 -17.71
CA PRO A 407 18.37 20.54 -18.40
C PRO A 407 18.93 21.34 -19.59
N GLU A 408 20.14 20.98 -20.00
CA GLU A 408 20.75 21.51 -21.22
C GLU A 408 19.96 21.08 -22.46
N SER A 409 20.13 21.83 -23.56
CA SER A 409 19.51 21.50 -24.86
C SER A 409 19.68 20.03 -25.24
N GLY A 410 18.61 19.39 -25.68
CA GLY A 410 18.56 17.99 -26.08
C GLY A 410 18.65 16.97 -24.92
N LYS A 411 18.71 17.40 -23.66
CA LYS A 411 18.73 16.50 -22.48
C LYS A 411 17.34 16.31 -21.89
N ALA A 412 17.12 15.09 -21.38
CA ALA A 412 15.89 14.76 -20.64
C ALA A 412 15.89 15.34 -19.22
N GLY A 413 14.70 15.48 -18.63
CA GLY A 413 14.48 16.04 -17.30
C GLY A 413 13.74 17.36 -17.39
N GLY A 414 13.60 18.08 -16.28
CA GLY A 414 12.91 19.36 -16.21
C GLY A 414 12.35 19.67 -14.84
N GLN A 415 11.77 20.84 -14.72
CA GLN A 415 11.03 21.27 -13.53
C GLN A 415 9.60 20.77 -13.62
N MET A 416 9.07 20.33 -12.50
CA MET A 416 7.65 19.96 -12.36
C MET A 416 7.09 20.61 -11.10
N ALA A 417 5.86 21.06 -11.18
CA ALA A 417 5.10 21.48 -10.01
C ALA A 417 3.72 20.86 -10.05
N HIS A 418 3.27 20.32 -8.93
CA HIS A 418 1.95 19.72 -8.75
C HIS A 418 1.29 20.35 -7.53
N ALA A 419 -0.02 20.64 -7.64
CA ALA A 419 -0.86 21.09 -6.54
C ALA A 419 -2.08 20.17 -6.43
N TYR A 420 -2.51 19.89 -5.21
CA TYR A 420 -3.58 18.95 -4.89
C TYR A 420 -4.60 19.59 -3.95
N THR A 421 -5.86 19.25 -4.13
CA THR A 421 -6.93 19.55 -3.18
C THR A 421 -7.67 18.28 -2.82
N TYR A 422 -8.27 18.27 -1.66
CA TYR A 422 -8.97 17.10 -1.11
C TYR A 422 -10.37 17.50 -0.66
N ASP A 423 -11.28 16.56 -0.68
CA ASP A 423 -12.60 16.71 -0.07
C ASP A 423 -12.57 16.48 1.45
N ALA A 424 -13.73 16.59 2.10
CA ALA A 424 -13.84 16.41 3.55
C ALA A 424 -13.52 14.98 4.06
N LEU A 425 -13.40 14.01 3.15
CA LEU A 425 -13.00 12.62 3.45
C LEU A 425 -11.57 12.31 3.00
N TYR A 426 -10.78 13.34 2.67
CA TYR A 426 -9.40 13.24 2.22
C TYR A 426 -9.21 12.48 0.89
N ARG A 427 -10.27 12.42 0.06
CA ARG A 427 -10.16 11.91 -1.29
C ARG A 427 -9.68 13.04 -2.21
N LEU A 428 -8.85 12.71 -3.20
CA LEU A 428 -8.31 13.69 -4.14
C LEU A 428 -9.44 14.35 -4.95
N ALA A 429 -9.72 15.63 -4.69
CA ALA A 429 -10.76 16.39 -5.41
C ALA A 429 -10.22 17.02 -6.69
N SER A 430 -9.01 17.57 -6.65
CA SER A 430 -8.35 18.08 -7.86
C SER A 430 -6.85 17.95 -7.80
N ALA A 431 -6.23 17.90 -8.98
CA ALA A 431 -4.80 18.05 -9.15
C ALA A 431 -4.52 18.96 -10.35
N SER A 432 -3.49 19.77 -10.25
CA SER A 432 -2.95 20.53 -11.38
C SER A 432 -1.44 20.40 -11.40
N GLY A 433 -0.84 20.53 -12.57
CA GLY A 433 0.61 20.50 -12.67
C GLY A 433 1.14 21.23 -13.87
N THR A 434 2.41 21.60 -13.79
CA THR A 434 3.18 22.23 -14.85
C THR A 434 4.51 21.50 -15.02
N TYR A 435 5.01 21.50 -16.22
CA TYR A 435 6.32 20.99 -16.59
C TYR A 435 7.04 22.02 -17.45
N ALA A 436 8.34 22.20 -17.19
CA ALA A 436 9.25 22.97 -18.04
C ALA A 436 10.52 22.16 -18.27
N GLY A 437 10.82 21.87 -19.53
CA GLY A 437 11.99 21.09 -19.96
C GLY A 437 13.01 21.94 -20.73
N ALA A 438 14.03 21.26 -21.28
CA ALA A 438 14.95 21.88 -22.22
C ALA A 438 14.21 22.39 -23.48
N ASP A 439 14.85 23.30 -24.20
CA ASP A 439 14.39 23.77 -25.51
C ASP A 439 12.96 24.35 -25.49
N SER A 440 12.59 25.04 -24.40
CA SER A 440 11.27 25.64 -24.18
C SER A 440 10.09 24.66 -24.21
N LYS A 441 10.35 23.37 -23.98
CA LYS A 441 9.32 22.34 -23.85
C LYS A 441 8.51 22.56 -22.59
N THR A 442 7.19 22.65 -22.72
CA THR A 442 6.28 22.86 -21.59
C THR A 442 5.09 21.92 -21.64
N ALA A 443 4.54 21.62 -20.49
CA ALA A 443 3.25 20.95 -20.36
C ALA A 443 2.52 21.44 -19.12
N SER A 444 1.19 21.37 -19.16
CA SER A 444 0.35 21.60 -18.00
C SER A 444 -0.86 20.68 -18.03
N TYR A 445 -1.35 20.29 -16.85
CA TYR A 445 -2.57 19.51 -16.74
C TYR A 445 -3.46 20.01 -15.60
N ARG A 446 -4.75 19.71 -15.74
CA ARG A 446 -5.74 19.83 -14.68
C ARG A 446 -6.53 18.53 -14.60
N LEU A 447 -6.68 18.00 -13.38
CA LEU A 447 -7.48 16.83 -13.05
C LEU A 447 -8.56 17.25 -12.04
N GLU A 448 -9.79 16.79 -12.26
CA GLU A 448 -10.90 16.91 -11.32
C GLU A 448 -11.51 15.54 -11.07
N MET A 449 -11.82 15.24 -9.81
CA MET A 449 -12.37 13.97 -9.37
C MET A 449 -13.66 14.20 -8.59
N GLY A 450 -14.70 13.44 -8.91
CA GLY A 450 -15.95 13.42 -8.15
C GLY A 450 -16.21 12.06 -7.57
N TYR A 451 -16.82 12.01 -6.39
CA TYR A 451 -17.11 10.79 -5.65
C TYR A 451 -18.54 10.80 -5.10
N ASP A 452 -19.08 9.61 -4.92
CA ASP A 452 -20.34 9.43 -4.21
C ASP A 452 -20.12 9.00 -2.72
N ASN A 453 -21.23 8.77 -2.02
CA ASN A 453 -21.23 8.37 -0.61
C ASN A 453 -20.74 6.92 -0.37
N MET A 454 -20.56 6.12 -1.42
CA MET A 454 -19.92 4.81 -1.36
C MET A 454 -18.42 4.86 -1.65
N HIS A 455 -17.83 6.07 -1.68
CA HIS A 455 -16.43 6.32 -2.06
C HIS A 455 -16.08 5.90 -3.50
N ARG A 456 -17.09 5.69 -4.37
CA ARG A 456 -16.89 5.35 -5.77
C ARG A 456 -16.62 6.61 -6.57
N ILE A 457 -15.74 6.52 -7.58
CA ILE A 457 -15.49 7.64 -8.51
C ILE A 457 -16.72 7.78 -9.42
N VAL A 458 -17.37 8.93 -9.43
CA VAL A 458 -18.51 9.24 -10.33
C VAL A 458 -18.12 10.15 -11.49
N SER A 459 -17.02 10.88 -11.35
CA SER A 459 -16.45 11.66 -12.45
C SER A 459 -14.93 11.75 -12.34
N LYS A 460 -14.27 11.77 -13.49
CA LYS A 460 -12.84 12.04 -13.61
C LYS A 460 -12.59 12.81 -14.89
N LYS A 461 -12.07 14.02 -14.78
CA LYS A 461 -11.79 14.89 -15.92
C LYS A 461 -10.32 15.26 -15.92
N GLN A 462 -9.63 15.06 -17.02
CA GLN A 462 -8.24 15.47 -17.16
C GLN A 462 -8.01 16.14 -18.50
N HIS A 463 -7.42 17.30 -18.45
CA HIS A 463 -7.01 18.06 -19.62
C HIS A 463 -5.52 18.37 -19.53
N LEU A 464 -4.81 18.10 -20.60
CA LEU A 464 -3.38 18.29 -20.75
C LEU A 464 -3.08 19.13 -21.97
N THR A 465 -2.21 20.11 -21.82
CA THR A 465 -1.62 20.88 -22.92
C THR A 465 -0.11 20.66 -22.92
N GLN A 466 0.45 20.36 -24.08
CA GLN A 466 1.89 20.21 -24.27
C GLN A 466 2.35 21.08 -25.44
N GLN A 467 3.56 21.62 -25.31
CA GLN A 467 4.24 22.34 -26.39
C GLN A 467 5.66 21.83 -26.56
N GLY A 468 5.99 21.40 -27.78
CA GLY A 468 7.31 20.91 -28.14
C GLY A 468 7.75 19.63 -27.43
N VAL A 469 6.85 18.90 -26.73
CA VAL A 469 7.20 17.72 -25.94
C VAL A 469 7.19 16.45 -26.79
N GLN A 470 6.08 16.15 -27.45
CA GLN A 470 5.96 14.98 -28.33
C GLN A 470 6.31 15.30 -29.79
N PHE A 471 6.06 16.51 -30.25
CA PHE A 471 6.37 17.01 -31.59
C PHE A 471 6.56 18.51 -31.55
N ASP A 472 7.03 19.11 -32.65
CA ASP A 472 7.19 20.56 -32.77
C ASP A 472 5.83 21.22 -32.99
N GLY A 473 5.11 21.49 -31.91
CA GLY A 473 3.78 22.08 -31.90
C GLY A 473 3.08 21.97 -30.57
N THR A 474 1.82 22.39 -30.54
CA THR A 474 0.97 22.29 -29.35
C THR A 474 0.02 21.11 -29.50
N LEU A 475 -0.05 20.29 -28.46
CA LEU A 475 -0.99 19.17 -28.34
C LEU A 475 -1.93 19.44 -27.18
N HIS A 476 -3.23 19.37 -27.46
CA HIS A 476 -4.28 19.32 -26.44
C HIS A 476 -4.85 17.92 -26.38
N VAL A 477 -4.80 17.31 -25.21
CA VAL A 477 -5.24 15.94 -24.95
C VAL A 477 -6.03 15.92 -23.65
N GLY A 478 -7.12 15.18 -23.59
CA GLY A 478 -7.87 15.06 -22.36
C GLY A 478 -9.02 14.07 -22.46
N TYR A 479 -9.68 13.88 -21.33
CA TYR A 479 -10.89 13.08 -21.22
C TYR A 479 -11.79 13.61 -20.11
N ASP A 480 -13.09 13.47 -20.32
CA ASP A 480 -14.13 13.66 -19.32
C ASP A 480 -14.85 12.32 -19.13
N LEU A 481 -14.61 11.66 -18.01
CA LEU A 481 -15.20 10.36 -17.69
C LEU A 481 -16.33 10.54 -16.68
N ALA A 482 -17.51 9.99 -17.01
CA ALA A 482 -18.63 9.87 -16.08
C ALA A 482 -18.92 8.39 -15.82
N TYR A 483 -18.92 8.01 -14.54
CA TYR A 483 -19.03 6.61 -14.09
C TYR A 483 -20.45 6.33 -13.61
N THR A 484 -21.06 5.28 -14.13
CA THR A 484 -22.39 4.81 -13.74
C THR A 484 -22.29 3.42 -13.13
N TYR A 485 -22.83 3.28 -11.92
CA TYR A 485 -22.86 2.00 -11.20
C TYR A 485 -24.22 1.33 -11.33
N GLY A 486 -24.27 0.01 -11.12
CA GLY A 486 -25.50 -0.75 -11.18
C GLY A 486 -26.55 -0.26 -10.18
N LYS A 487 -27.83 -0.24 -10.59
CA LYS A 487 -28.94 0.25 -9.76
C LYS A 487 -29.70 -0.88 -9.07
N THR A 488 -29.58 -2.12 -9.57
CA THR A 488 -30.26 -3.27 -9.01
C THR A 488 -29.52 -3.81 -7.80
N GLU A 489 -30.26 -4.43 -6.88
CA GLU A 489 -29.67 -5.14 -5.74
C GLU A 489 -28.60 -6.14 -6.21
N GLY A 490 -27.49 -6.23 -5.48
CA GLY A 490 -26.33 -7.04 -5.85
C GLY A 490 -25.43 -6.44 -6.93
N LYS A 491 -25.84 -5.35 -7.60
CA LYS A 491 -25.02 -4.69 -8.65
C LYS A 491 -24.59 -3.27 -8.31
N LYS A 492 -25.02 -2.73 -7.20
CA LYS A 492 -24.72 -1.34 -6.80
C LYS A 492 -23.22 -1.07 -6.62
N PHE A 493 -22.41 -2.08 -6.33
CA PHE A 493 -20.95 -1.95 -6.23
C PHE A 493 -20.23 -2.09 -7.59
N GLN A 494 -20.94 -2.58 -8.60
CA GLN A 494 -20.37 -2.90 -9.91
C GLN A 494 -20.45 -1.67 -10.82
N LEU A 495 -19.33 -1.30 -11.42
CA LEU A 495 -19.29 -0.30 -12.48
C LEU A 495 -20.02 -0.85 -13.69
N ALA A 496 -21.08 -0.18 -14.13
CA ALA A 496 -21.89 -0.63 -15.28
C ALA A 496 -21.40 0.01 -16.58
N GLU A 497 -21.13 1.31 -16.53
CA GLU A 497 -20.77 2.09 -17.71
C GLU A 497 -19.83 3.23 -17.33
N VAL A 498 -18.90 3.55 -18.23
CA VAL A 498 -18.16 4.82 -18.23
C VAL A 498 -18.45 5.52 -19.55
N LYS A 499 -19.06 6.69 -19.45
CA LYS A 499 -19.14 7.63 -20.57
C LYS A 499 -17.78 8.30 -20.68
N ASP A 500 -17.15 8.22 -21.86
CA ASP A 500 -15.80 8.72 -22.13
C ASP A 500 -15.82 9.74 -23.25
N GLU A 501 -15.68 11.01 -22.91
CA GLU A 501 -15.50 12.08 -23.87
C GLU A 501 -13.99 12.36 -24.01
N ASN A 502 -13.41 11.94 -25.13
CA ASN A 502 -12.00 12.14 -25.43
C ASN A 502 -11.77 13.38 -26.28
N TYR A 503 -10.67 14.07 -26.00
CA TYR A 503 -10.23 15.24 -26.71
C TYR A 503 -8.79 15.04 -27.18
N ARG A 504 -8.55 15.24 -28.49
CA ARG A 504 -7.20 15.27 -29.02
C ARG A 504 -7.14 16.18 -30.24
N THR A 505 -6.26 17.18 -30.22
CA THR A 505 -5.97 18.02 -31.38
C THR A 505 -4.45 18.17 -31.50
N GLU A 506 -3.93 17.78 -32.66
CA GLU A 506 -2.50 17.91 -33.00
C GLU A 506 -2.29 19.12 -33.94
N GLU A 507 -3.25 19.45 -34.77
CA GLU A 507 -3.12 20.42 -35.86
C GLU A 507 -4.00 21.68 -35.70
N ASN A 508 -5.10 21.61 -34.96
CA ASN A 508 -5.99 22.73 -34.73
C ASN A 508 -6.49 22.75 -33.28
N PRO A 509 -5.81 23.49 -32.38
CA PRO A 509 -6.16 23.58 -30.98
C PRO A 509 -7.55 24.17 -30.69
N ASP A 510 -8.12 24.94 -31.62
CA ASP A 510 -9.43 25.61 -31.46
C ASP A 510 -10.61 24.72 -31.90
N SER A 511 -10.36 23.64 -32.64
CA SER A 511 -11.37 22.66 -33.03
C SER A 511 -11.16 21.37 -32.24
N VAL A 512 -11.67 21.29 -31.03
CA VAL A 512 -11.68 20.07 -30.23
C VAL A 512 -12.66 19.10 -30.85
N ALA A 513 -12.17 18.11 -31.56
CA ALA A 513 -12.97 16.96 -31.98
C ALA A 513 -13.32 16.15 -30.75
N LYS A 514 -14.54 16.29 -30.26
CA LYS A 514 -15.08 15.54 -29.14
C LYS A 514 -15.51 14.16 -29.63
N VAL A 515 -14.95 13.14 -29.06
CA VAL A 515 -15.27 11.77 -29.41
C VAL A 515 -15.95 11.11 -28.21
N ASP A 516 -17.20 10.70 -28.41
CA ASP A 516 -18.05 10.10 -27.39
C ASP A 516 -17.88 8.56 -27.42
N ASN A 517 -17.24 8.02 -26.39
CA ASN A 517 -17.02 6.59 -26.21
C ASN A 517 -17.68 6.11 -24.93
N ASN A 518 -18.48 5.05 -25.02
CA ASN A 518 -19.05 4.43 -23.83
C ASN A 518 -18.38 3.07 -23.58
N HIS A 519 -17.86 2.90 -22.38
CA HIS A 519 -17.27 1.64 -21.92
C HIS A 519 -18.30 0.90 -21.09
N THR A 520 -18.52 -0.37 -21.38
CA THR A 520 -19.46 -1.22 -20.63
C THR A 520 -18.70 -2.35 -19.93
N TYR A 521 -19.24 -2.79 -18.81
CA TYR A 521 -18.59 -3.76 -17.92
C TYR A 521 -19.57 -4.84 -17.52
N THR A 522 -19.12 -6.11 -17.53
CA THR A 522 -19.91 -7.22 -17.00
C THR A 522 -19.11 -8.05 -16.01
N TYR A 523 -19.82 -8.68 -15.08
CA TYR A 523 -19.24 -9.38 -13.95
C TYR A 523 -19.82 -10.79 -13.82
N ASP A 524 -19.01 -11.70 -13.25
CA ASP A 524 -19.47 -13.03 -12.85
C ASP A 524 -20.23 -13.00 -11.51
N ALA A 525 -20.62 -14.16 -10.99
CA ALA A 525 -21.36 -14.23 -9.72
C ALA A 525 -20.49 -13.95 -8.49
N ASN A 526 -19.17 -14.08 -8.60
CA ASN A 526 -18.24 -13.69 -7.55
C ASN A 526 -17.94 -12.19 -7.55
N GLY A 527 -18.49 -11.42 -8.53
CA GLY A 527 -18.21 -10.00 -8.71
C GLY A 527 -16.90 -9.70 -9.44
N ASN A 528 -16.27 -10.69 -10.06
CA ASN A 528 -15.08 -10.44 -10.88
C ASN A 528 -15.48 -9.85 -12.22
N LEU A 529 -14.72 -8.89 -12.70
CA LEU A 529 -14.89 -8.30 -14.03
C LEU A 529 -14.52 -9.32 -15.10
N VAL A 530 -15.48 -9.72 -15.95
CA VAL A 530 -15.26 -10.73 -16.99
C VAL A 530 -15.23 -10.16 -18.41
N TYR A 531 -15.79 -8.97 -18.60
CA TYR A 531 -15.84 -8.33 -19.90
C TYR A 531 -15.79 -6.82 -19.77
N VAL A 532 -14.99 -6.19 -20.60
CA VAL A 532 -14.93 -4.74 -20.80
C VAL A 532 -15.06 -4.45 -22.28
N ASN A 533 -15.98 -3.56 -22.64
CA ASN A 533 -16.00 -2.94 -23.96
C ASN A 533 -15.44 -1.53 -23.82
N THR A 534 -14.31 -1.27 -24.44
CA THR A 534 -13.65 0.04 -24.47
C THR A 534 -13.57 0.57 -25.89
N GLY A 535 -14.70 0.56 -26.63
CA GLY A 535 -14.75 1.06 -28.01
C GLY A 535 -13.91 2.31 -28.18
N ARG A 536 -12.92 2.29 -29.05
CA ARG A 536 -12.10 3.46 -29.35
C ARG A 536 -12.47 3.99 -30.73
N ILE A 537 -12.65 5.29 -30.82
CA ILE A 537 -12.76 5.95 -32.12
C ILE A 537 -11.35 6.31 -32.58
N LYS A 538 -11.01 5.89 -33.81
CA LYS A 538 -9.74 6.21 -34.45
C LYS A 538 -9.67 7.69 -34.80
N GLN A 539 -8.48 8.19 -35.09
CA GLN A 539 -8.23 9.55 -35.52
C GLN A 539 -9.05 9.97 -36.75
N ASP A 540 -9.44 9.02 -37.62
CA ASP A 540 -10.29 9.21 -38.77
C ASP A 540 -11.80 9.26 -38.46
N GLY A 541 -12.19 9.17 -37.19
CA GLY A 541 -13.57 9.15 -36.73
C GLY A 541 -14.28 7.80 -36.87
N ALA A 542 -13.59 6.76 -37.35
CA ALA A 542 -14.13 5.40 -37.45
C ALA A 542 -14.01 4.65 -36.12
N LEU A 543 -15.06 3.88 -35.75
CA LEU A 543 -15.01 3.02 -34.59
C LEU A 543 -14.00 1.87 -34.83
N ASP A 544 -12.99 1.76 -33.98
CA ASP A 544 -12.13 0.58 -33.92
C ASP A 544 -12.82 -0.53 -33.10
N SER A 545 -13.71 -1.25 -33.76
CA SER A 545 -14.46 -2.35 -33.14
C SER A 545 -13.59 -3.52 -32.74
N THR A 546 -12.37 -3.64 -33.26
CA THR A 546 -11.46 -4.76 -33.00
C THR A 546 -10.55 -4.52 -31.79
N ALA A 547 -10.28 -3.28 -31.43
CA ALA A 547 -9.47 -2.91 -30.27
C ALA A 547 -10.29 -2.75 -28.98
N ALA A 548 -11.58 -3.04 -29.03
CA ALA A 548 -12.57 -2.56 -28.10
C ALA A 548 -12.99 -3.56 -27.02
N GLU A 549 -12.72 -4.82 -27.21
CA GLU A 549 -13.18 -5.87 -26.30
C GLU A 549 -12.02 -6.45 -25.50
N ARG A 550 -12.23 -6.58 -24.18
CA ARG A 550 -11.35 -7.31 -23.31
C ARG A 550 -12.15 -8.33 -22.52
N LYS A 551 -11.77 -9.60 -22.63
CA LYS A 551 -12.33 -10.69 -21.85
C LYS A 551 -11.35 -11.12 -20.79
N LEU A 552 -11.84 -11.36 -19.59
CA LEU A 552 -11.05 -11.71 -18.43
C LEU A 552 -11.52 -13.04 -17.87
N ARG A 553 -10.59 -13.90 -17.49
CA ARG A 553 -10.87 -15.19 -16.84
C ARG A 553 -10.24 -15.24 -15.47
N TRP A 554 -10.96 -15.85 -14.55
CA TRP A 554 -10.59 -15.92 -13.14
C TRP A 554 -10.64 -17.37 -12.68
N ASP A 555 -9.76 -17.72 -11.76
CA ASP A 555 -9.79 -19.02 -11.10
C ASP A 555 -10.72 -19.02 -9.87
N GLU A 556 -10.75 -20.15 -9.16
CA GLU A 556 -11.60 -20.37 -7.99
C GLU A 556 -11.28 -19.46 -6.80
N GLU A 557 -10.06 -18.92 -6.73
CA GLU A 557 -9.62 -17.94 -5.72
C GLU A 557 -9.76 -16.49 -6.18
N ASN A 558 -10.46 -16.25 -7.30
CA ASN A 558 -10.63 -14.94 -7.91
C ASN A 558 -9.29 -14.29 -8.34
N ARG A 559 -8.31 -15.10 -8.79
CA ARG A 559 -7.07 -14.62 -9.39
C ARG A 559 -7.23 -14.58 -10.91
N LEU A 560 -6.80 -13.49 -11.54
CA LEU A 560 -6.85 -13.33 -12.99
C LEU A 560 -5.92 -14.38 -13.66
N THR A 561 -6.49 -15.23 -14.49
CA THR A 561 -5.75 -16.30 -15.17
C THR A 561 -5.52 -16.02 -16.65
N ALA A 562 -6.37 -15.24 -17.28
CA ALA A 562 -6.19 -14.84 -18.67
C ALA A 562 -6.86 -13.49 -18.95
N SER A 563 -6.25 -12.73 -19.85
CA SER A 563 -6.81 -11.51 -20.44
C SER A 563 -6.74 -11.64 -21.96
N ASP A 564 -7.82 -11.30 -22.65
CA ASP A 564 -7.92 -11.26 -24.10
C ASP A 564 -8.15 -9.82 -24.54
N ASP A 565 -7.14 -9.22 -25.13
CA ASP A 565 -7.20 -7.92 -25.80
C ASP A 565 -7.18 -8.10 -27.32
N ASN A 566 -7.93 -9.09 -27.85
CA ASN A 566 -7.84 -9.65 -29.21
C ASN A 566 -6.54 -10.43 -29.49
N VAL A 567 -5.65 -10.53 -28.51
CA VAL A 567 -4.49 -11.44 -28.50
C VAL A 567 -4.51 -12.15 -27.16
N TRP A 568 -4.69 -13.46 -27.14
CA TRP A 568 -4.58 -14.23 -25.91
C TRP A 568 -3.17 -14.09 -25.36
N LEU A 569 -2.99 -13.31 -24.34
CA LEU A 569 -1.78 -13.35 -23.55
C LEU A 569 -1.78 -14.69 -22.80
N SER A 570 -0.71 -15.44 -22.93
CA SER A 570 -0.45 -16.65 -22.14
C SER A 570 -0.78 -16.42 -20.66
N PRO A 571 -1.25 -17.46 -19.97
CA PRO A 571 -1.70 -17.35 -18.60
C PRO A 571 -0.63 -16.70 -17.72
N ILE A 572 -1.02 -15.65 -17.04
CA ILE A 572 -0.21 -15.01 -16.01
C ILE A 572 -0.22 -15.98 -14.83
N PHE A 573 0.89 -16.68 -14.64
CA PHE A 573 1.17 -17.58 -13.51
C PHE A 573 0.10 -18.66 -13.20
N GLY A 574 0.24 -19.83 -13.79
CA GLY A 574 -0.29 -21.08 -13.26
C GLY A 574 -1.40 -21.77 -14.03
N CYS A 575 -1.81 -21.31 -15.19
CA CYS A 575 -2.75 -22.05 -16.03
C CYS A 575 -2.01 -22.87 -17.09
N THR A 576 -2.05 -24.20 -16.99
CA THR A 576 -1.40 -25.13 -17.92
C THR A 576 -2.35 -25.62 -19.03
N ARG A 577 -3.26 -24.79 -19.54
CA ARG A 577 -4.00 -25.20 -20.73
C ARG A 577 -3.18 -24.90 -21.99
N PRO A 578 -3.00 -25.88 -22.89
CA PRO A 578 -2.45 -25.60 -24.20
C PRO A 578 -3.40 -24.65 -24.93
N CYS A 579 -2.86 -23.55 -25.44
CA CYS A 579 -3.58 -22.70 -26.38
C CYS A 579 -4.16 -23.57 -27.48
N SER A 580 -5.48 -23.44 -27.73
CA SER A 580 -6.07 -23.95 -28.96
C SER A 580 -5.24 -23.39 -30.12
N SER A 581 -5.02 -24.18 -31.13
CA SER A 581 -4.02 -24.16 -32.22
C SER A 581 -3.86 -22.87 -33.05
N TYR A 582 -4.20 -21.68 -32.53
CA TYR A 582 -4.14 -20.43 -33.31
C TYR A 582 -3.29 -19.29 -32.73
N ALA A 583 -2.56 -19.46 -31.66
CA ALA A 583 -1.84 -18.33 -31.05
C ALA A 583 -0.41 -18.61 -30.55
N CYS A 584 0.30 -19.59 -31.09
CA CYS A 584 1.73 -19.77 -30.78
C CYS A 584 2.61 -19.33 -31.95
N HIS A 585 2.56 -18.06 -32.33
CA HIS A 585 3.59 -17.43 -33.14
C HIS A 585 4.15 -16.24 -32.37
N GLY A 586 5.30 -16.45 -31.81
CA GLY A 586 6.38 -15.54 -31.47
C GLY A 586 6.01 -14.10 -31.09
N ALA A 587 5.66 -13.86 -29.82
CA ALA A 587 5.76 -12.50 -29.28
C ALA A 587 7.23 -12.24 -28.89
N HIS A 588 8.00 -11.66 -29.78
CA HIS A 588 9.21 -10.94 -29.42
C HIS A 588 8.81 -9.70 -28.60
N TRP A 589 9.29 -9.63 -27.38
CA TRP A 589 9.24 -8.40 -26.60
C TRP A 589 10.11 -7.35 -27.32
N HIS A 590 9.46 -6.39 -27.93
CA HIS A 590 10.10 -5.11 -28.22
C HIS A 590 9.80 -4.17 -27.06
N GLU A 591 10.80 -3.97 -26.20
CA GLU A 591 10.91 -2.75 -25.41
C GLU A 591 10.82 -1.58 -26.38
N LYS A 592 9.80 -0.77 -26.23
CA LYS A 592 9.82 0.61 -26.71
C LYS A 592 9.77 1.51 -25.48
N SER A 593 10.91 2.18 -25.31
CA SER A 593 11.25 3.32 -24.47
C SER A 593 10.11 4.33 -24.30
#